data_853ed71158442054b7bc6651812d6d42
#
_entry.id   853ed71158442054b7bc6651812d6d42
#
_cell.length_a   1.000
_cell.length_b   1.000
_cell.length_c   1.000
_cell.angle_alpha   90.00
_cell.angle_beta   90.00
_cell.angle_gamma   90.00
#
_symmetry.space_group_name_H-M   'P 1'
#
loop_
_entity.id
_entity.type
_entity.pdbx_description
1 polymer ?
#
loop_
_entity_poly.entity_id
_entity_poly.type
_entity_poly.pdbx_seq_one_letter_code
_entity_poly.pdbx_strand_id
1 'polypeptide(L)' 'MAKSKFPSELTLEEQKFLADMIEHHKMALRMSKTILLSTDDYDIMSLAYSIVQTQSNEIALMSEMLRQRK' A
#
# COMPACT_ATOMS: atom_id res chain seq x y z
N MET A 1 28.23 9.87 5.92
CA MET A 1 27.75 9.65 5.53
C MET A 1 26.93 9.59 5.46
N ALA A 2 26.87 10.01 5.37
CA ALA A 2 26.01 9.71 5.36
C ALA A 2 25.52 9.39 4.50
N LYS A 3 25.85 8.88 4.38
CA LYS A 3 25.25 8.34 3.59
C LYS A 3 23.89 8.56 3.60
N SER A 4 23.19 8.39 2.60
CA SER A 4 21.79 8.42 2.50
C SER A 4 21.20 7.51 3.54
N LYS A 5 20.10 7.89 4.13
CA LYS A 5 19.45 6.99 5.04
C LYS A 5 18.75 5.86 4.30
N PHE A 6 18.68 5.92 2.98
CA PHE A 6 18.10 4.85 2.18
C PHE A 6 19.22 4.15 1.43
N PRO A 7 19.45 2.89 1.71
CA PRO A 7 20.45 2.15 0.94
C PRO A 7 20.09 2.17 -0.54
N SER A 8 21.10 2.08 -1.38
CA SER A 8 20.84 2.08 -2.81
C SER A 8 20.14 0.81 -3.28
N GLU A 9 20.30 -0.28 -2.54
CA GLU A 9 19.71 -1.56 -2.93
C GLU A 9 18.92 -2.15 -1.80
N LEU A 10 17.87 -2.85 -2.17
CA LEU A 10 17.05 -3.58 -1.22
C LEU A 10 17.54 -5.02 -1.14
N THR A 11 17.46 -5.61 0.05
CA THR A 11 17.73 -7.03 0.18
C THR A 11 16.61 -7.82 -0.49
N LEU A 12 16.86 -9.11 -0.71
CA LEU A 12 15.83 -9.97 -1.28
C LEU A 12 14.60 -10.05 -0.36
N GLU A 13 14.83 -10.10 0.95
CA GLU A 13 13.73 -10.12 1.90
C GLU A 13 12.92 -8.84 1.84
N GLU A 14 13.59 -7.70 1.69
CA GLU A 14 12.89 -6.43 1.59
C GLU A 14 12.07 -6.33 0.31
N GLN A 15 12.64 -6.82 -0.79
CA GLN A 15 11.91 -6.83 -2.05
C GLN A 15 10.67 -7.71 -1.96
N LYS A 16 10.82 -8.88 -1.34
CA LYS A 16 9.70 -9.78 -1.16
C LYS A 16 8.62 -9.17 -0.26
N PHE A 17 9.06 -8.54 0.82
CA PHE A 17 8.12 -7.86 1.72
C PHE A 17 7.28 -6.84 0.95
N LEU A 18 7.94 -6.00 0.16
CA LEU A 18 7.23 -4.97 -0.59
C LEU A 18 6.28 -5.57 -1.61
N ALA A 19 6.74 -6.58 -2.34
CA ALA A 19 5.90 -7.21 -3.35
C ALA A 19 4.65 -7.84 -2.72
N ASP A 20 4.84 -8.54 -1.60
CA ASP A 20 3.73 -9.19 -0.92
C ASP A 20 2.78 -8.16 -0.32
N MET A 21 3.33 -7.09 0.25
CA MET A 21 2.49 -6.04 0.84
C MET A 21 1.69 -5.27 -0.20
N ILE A 22 2.27 -5.08 -1.37
CA ILE A 22 1.52 -4.43 -2.46
C ILE A 22 0.27 -5.25 -2.77
N GLU A 23 0.42 -6.57 -2.90
CA GLU A 23 -0.74 -7.42 -3.18
C GLU A 23 -1.74 -7.41 -2.03
N HIS A 24 -1.25 -7.38 -0.80
CA HIS A 24 -2.08 -7.31 0.39
C HIS A 24 -2.90 -6.02 0.39
N HIS A 25 -2.23 -4.89 0.08
CA HIS A 25 -2.89 -3.59 0.03
C HIS A 25 -3.91 -3.52 -1.11
N LYS A 26 -3.60 -4.15 -2.24
CA LYS A 26 -4.56 -4.19 -3.34
C LYS A 26 -5.82 -4.94 -2.96
N MET A 27 -5.69 -6.00 -2.17
CA MET A 27 -6.85 -6.72 -1.68
C MET A 27 -7.70 -5.82 -0.77
N ALA A 28 -7.06 -5.09 0.13
CA ALA A 28 -7.79 -4.17 1.00
C ALA A 28 -8.52 -3.10 0.19
N LEU A 29 -7.91 -2.61 -0.88
CA LEU A 29 -8.56 -1.66 -1.77
C LEU A 29 -9.82 -2.25 -2.39
N ARG A 30 -9.72 -3.48 -2.92
CA ARG A 30 -10.86 -4.11 -3.56
C ARG A 30 -12.00 -4.31 -2.57
N MET A 31 -11.67 -4.77 -1.36
CA MET A 31 -12.69 -4.99 -0.33
C MET A 31 -13.36 -3.68 0.05
N SER A 32 -12.59 -2.62 0.20
CA SER A 32 -13.15 -1.33 0.59
C SER A 32 -14.03 -0.75 -0.50
N LYS A 33 -13.60 -0.85 -1.75
CA LYS A 33 -14.42 -0.35 -2.85
C LYS A 33 -15.70 -1.16 -2.99
N THR A 34 -15.62 -2.46 -2.73
CA THR A 34 -16.81 -3.32 -2.82
C THR A 34 -17.84 -2.95 -1.76
N ILE A 35 -17.39 -2.76 -0.51
CA ILE A 35 -18.36 -2.43 0.54
C ILE A 35 -18.98 -1.06 0.31
N LEU A 36 -18.25 -0.14 -0.30
CA LEU A 36 -18.79 1.18 -0.61
C LEU A 36 -19.96 1.13 -1.58
N LEU A 37 -20.06 0.08 -2.38
CA LEU A 37 -21.16 -0.06 -3.33
C LEU A 37 -22.46 -0.48 -2.65
N SER A 38 -22.41 -1.03 -1.45
CA SER A 38 -23.60 -1.61 -0.84
C SER A 38 -23.91 -1.12 0.57
N THR A 39 -22.97 -0.45 1.25
CA THR A 39 -23.22 -0.05 2.63
C THR A 39 -24.01 1.25 2.70
N ASP A 40 -24.91 1.31 3.67
CA ASP A 40 -25.58 2.57 4.03
C ASP A 40 -25.07 3.09 5.37
N ASP A 41 -24.14 2.38 6.00
CA ASP A 41 -23.64 2.75 7.31
C ASP A 41 -22.57 3.82 7.17
N TYR A 42 -22.80 4.95 7.82
CA TYR A 42 -21.89 6.10 7.69
C TYR A 42 -20.49 5.77 8.19
N ASP A 43 -20.39 5.05 9.30
CA ASP A 43 -19.09 4.73 9.86
C ASP A 43 -18.31 3.77 8.96
N ILE A 44 -19.01 2.80 8.38
CA ILE A 44 -18.38 1.88 7.43
C ILE A 44 -17.91 2.65 6.19
N MET A 45 -18.73 3.56 5.68
CA MET A 45 -18.34 4.37 4.52
C MET A 45 -17.10 5.19 4.82
N SER A 46 -17.07 5.86 5.96
CA SER A 46 -15.91 6.66 6.35
C SER A 46 -14.65 5.81 6.45
N LEU A 47 -14.76 4.66 7.09
CA LEU A 47 -13.63 3.77 7.23
C LEU A 47 -13.14 3.29 5.87
N ALA A 48 -14.06 2.88 5.02
CA ALA A 48 -13.68 2.36 3.70
C ALA A 48 -13.00 3.43 2.84
N TYR A 49 -13.49 4.68 2.87
CA TYR A 49 -12.85 5.77 2.15
C TYR A 49 -11.43 6.01 2.69
N SER A 50 -11.28 5.96 4.02
CA SER A 50 -9.97 6.15 4.63
C SER A 50 -9.00 5.05 4.20
N ILE A 51 -9.47 3.82 4.15
CA ILE A 51 -8.63 2.70 3.71
C ILE A 51 -8.22 2.89 2.24
N VAL A 52 -9.17 3.27 1.38
CA VAL A 52 -8.85 3.50 -0.02
C VAL A 52 -7.73 4.53 -0.16
N GLN A 53 -7.85 5.63 0.56
CA GLN A 53 -6.85 6.70 0.49
C GLN A 53 -5.50 6.22 0.97
N THR A 54 -5.46 5.62 2.15
CA THR A 54 -4.20 5.22 2.79
C THR A 54 -3.52 4.10 2.01
N GLN A 55 -4.28 3.08 1.62
CA GLN A 55 -3.70 1.94 0.91
C GLN A 55 -3.19 2.33 -0.47
N SER A 56 -3.92 3.22 -1.16
CA SER A 56 -3.48 3.71 -2.46
C SER A 56 -2.14 4.43 -2.36
N ASN A 57 -2.01 5.28 -1.35
CA ASN A 57 -0.76 6.01 -1.15
C ASN A 57 0.40 5.08 -0.84
N GLU A 58 0.14 4.06 -0.04
CA GLU A 58 1.19 3.12 0.32
C GLU A 58 1.59 2.22 -0.84
N ILE A 59 0.62 1.83 -1.67
CA ILE A 59 0.95 1.06 -2.88
C ILE A 59 1.88 1.87 -3.79
N ALA A 60 1.57 3.15 -3.97
CA ALA A 60 2.39 4.02 -4.80
C ALA A 60 3.81 4.11 -4.25
N LEU A 61 3.93 4.28 -2.93
CA LEU A 61 5.24 4.38 -2.28
C LEU A 61 6.02 3.08 -2.45
N MET A 62 5.40 1.95 -2.15
CA MET A 62 6.08 0.66 -2.23
C MET A 62 6.49 0.32 -3.66
N SER A 63 5.63 0.63 -4.62
CA SER A 63 5.93 0.39 -6.03
C SER A 63 7.12 1.24 -6.47
N GLU A 64 7.18 2.47 -6.01
CA GLU A 64 8.28 3.36 -6.34
C GLU A 64 9.59 2.86 -5.75
N MET A 65 9.55 2.39 -4.51
CA MET A 65 10.74 1.84 -3.86
C MET A 65 11.28 0.64 -4.64
N LEU A 66 10.39 -0.25 -5.08
CA LEU A 66 10.82 -1.41 -5.86
C LEU A 66 11.41 -0.98 -7.20
N ARG A 67 10.81 0.03 -7.83
CA ARG A 67 11.27 0.48 -9.13
C ARG A 67 12.64 1.11 -9.05
N GLN A 68 12.90 1.87 -8.00
CA GLN A 68 14.12 2.68 -7.90
C GLN A 68 15.26 1.99 -7.19
N ARG A 69 14.95 1.06 -6.29
CA ARG A 69 15.97 0.58 -5.35
C ARG A 69 16.24 -0.92 -5.41
N LYS A 70 15.58 -1.65 -6.27
CA LYS A 70 15.82 -3.08 -6.30
C LYS A 70 17.13 -3.47 -7.05
#